data_c91b135d8cc1a07b54905e8c43e25e8f
#
_entry.id   c91b135d8cc1a07b54905e8c43e25e8f
#
_cell.length_a   1.000
_cell.length_b   1.000
_cell.length_c   1.000
_cell.angle_alpha   90.00
_cell.angle_beta   90.00
_cell.angle_gamma   90.00
#
_symmetry.space_group_name_H-M   'P 1'
#
loop_
_entity.id
_entity.type
_entity.pdbx_description
1 polymer ?
#
loop_
_entity_poly.entity_id
_entity_poly.type
_entity_poly.pdbx_seq_one_letter_code
_entity_poly.pdbx_strand_id
1 'polypeptide(L)'
;MRPVYLGRAPVAGRVLAAAYVDSSTIRAPWLSLPEPMALRHPQFVRDVNAFATDLRRTGNLEQGRADSIARVAVREAYHRRIPPALVLGVMLTENDQFKRNARSKVGAMGLMQVMPRVWMPNLGPILGRNLKDDETNLRYGVYILKHFAKRTADTLDAANVTKVALLRYNGCVRGSNTADCRAYPEKVRRHVNESARTICSGRDFHECVALPLWAALRDTTPPPAPGNTSR
;
A
#
# COMPACT_ATOMS: atom_id res chain seq x y z
N MET A 1 -3.70 -45.11 -33.79
CA MET A 1 -3.19 -44.62 -32.49
C MET A 1 -3.07 -43.11 -32.56
N ARG A 2 -3.90 -42.37 -31.84
CA ARG A 2 -3.84 -40.92 -31.76
C ARG A 2 -3.07 -40.58 -30.46
N PRO A 3 -2.04 -39.69 -30.51
CA PRO A 3 -1.42 -39.25 -29.27
C PRO A 3 -2.38 -38.35 -28.50
N VAL A 4 -2.63 -38.74 -27.26
CA VAL A 4 -3.34 -37.92 -26.29
C VAL A 4 -2.42 -36.76 -25.90
N TYR A 5 -2.69 -35.60 -26.40
CA TYR A 5 -2.11 -34.36 -25.89
C TYR A 5 -2.71 -34.08 -24.52
N LEU A 6 -2.03 -34.56 -23.50
CA LEU A 6 -2.24 -34.05 -22.15
C LEU A 6 -1.78 -32.60 -22.12
N GLY A 7 -2.73 -31.71 -22.13
CA GLY A 7 -2.54 -30.29 -21.97
C GLY A 7 -1.76 -29.97 -20.69
N ARG A 8 -0.44 -29.82 -20.82
CA ARG A 8 0.41 -29.22 -19.81
C ARG A 8 0.53 -27.72 -20.11
N ALA A 9 -0.47 -27.01 -19.68
CA ALA A 9 -0.36 -25.62 -19.27
C ALA A 9 -1.46 -25.42 -18.24
N PRO A 10 -1.21 -24.88 -17.12
CA PRO A 10 -0.24 -23.89 -16.71
C PRO A 10 0.34 -24.16 -15.33
N VAL A 11 1.19 -25.14 -15.21
CA VAL A 11 1.87 -25.35 -13.91
C VAL A 11 2.81 -24.19 -13.60
N ALA A 12 3.45 -23.63 -14.62
CA ALA A 12 4.34 -22.47 -14.44
C ALA A 12 3.57 -21.21 -13.99
N GLY A 13 2.40 -20.96 -14.56
CA GLY A 13 1.59 -19.80 -14.15
C GLY A 13 1.02 -19.91 -12.74
N ARG A 14 0.63 -21.14 -12.33
CA ARG A 14 0.20 -21.41 -10.94
C ARG A 14 1.35 -21.34 -9.94
N VAL A 15 2.52 -21.85 -10.29
CA VAL A 15 3.71 -21.78 -9.44
C VAL A 15 4.19 -20.34 -9.31
N LEU A 16 4.18 -19.55 -10.40
CA LEU A 16 4.52 -18.13 -10.34
C LEU A 16 3.48 -17.33 -9.55
N ALA A 17 2.19 -17.60 -9.71
CA ALA A 17 1.14 -16.96 -8.93
C ALA A 17 1.22 -17.35 -7.45
N ALA A 18 1.48 -18.61 -7.12
CA ALA A 18 1.67 -19.08 -5.74
C ALA A 18 2.96 -18.52 -5.13
N ALA A 19 4.07 -18.52 -5.86
CA ALA A 19 5.33 -17.92 -5.43
C ALA A 19 5.20 -16.39 -5.25
N TYR A 20 4.43 -15.74 -6.10
CA TYR A 20 4.14 -14.32 -5.99
C TYR A 20 3.23 -14.01 -4.79
N VAL A 21 2.23 -14.83 -4.53
CA VAL A 21 1.37 -14.75 -3.33
C VAL A 21 2.18 -15.05 -2.07
N ASP A 22 3.09 -16.02 -2.10
CA ASP A 22 3.93 -16.39 -0.95
C ASP A 22 5.12 -15.43 -0.74
N SER A 23 5.63 -14.80 -1.77
CA SER A 23 6.65 -13.74 -1.68
C SER A 23 6.03 -12.37 -1.46
N SER A 24 4.73 -12.25 -1.72
CA SER A 24 4.04 -10.99 -1.56
C SER A 24 3.55 -10.86 -0.12
N THR A 25 3.55 -9.68 0.27
CA THR A 25 2.97 -9.01 1.40
C THR A 25 1.61 -9.52 1.91
N ILE A 26 0.98 -10.49 1.26
CA ILE A 26 -0.30 -11.07 1.68
C ILE A 26 -0.14 -11.98 2.89
N ARG A 27 0.95 -12.73 2.94
CA ARG A 27 1.33 -13.53 4.10
C ARG A 27 2.45 -12.85 4.84
N ALA A 28 2.10 -11.97 5.75
CA ALA A 28 3.03 -11.38 6.69
C ALA A 28 2.89 -12.10 8.04
N PRO A 29 3.53 -13.26 8.24
CA PRO A 29 3.39 -14.05 9.47
C PRO A 29 3.81 -13.27 10.70
N TRP A 30 4.65 -12.25 10.52
CA TRP A 30 5.06 -11.35 11.60
C TRP A 30 3.92 -10.49 12.16
N LEU A 31 2.83 -10.27 11.42
CA LEU A 31 1.67 -9.49 11.91
C LEU A 31 0.93 -10.16 13.08
N SER A 32 1.02 -11.48 13.19
CA SER A 32 0.43 -12.25 14.30
C SER A 32 1.36 -12.36 15.52
N LEU A 33 2.60 -11.92 15.41
CA LEU A 33 3.57 -11.97 16.49
C LEU A 33 3.40 -10.77 17.44
N PRO A 34 3.77 -10.91 18.72
CA PRO A 34 3.96 -9.77 19.62
C PRO A 34 4.92 -8.74 19.00
N GLU A 35 4.67 -7.45 19.22
CA GLU A 35 5.41 -6.37 18.54
C GLU A 35 6.94 -6.52 18.56
N PRO A 36 7.61 -6.84 19.70
CA PRO A 36 9.06 -7.01 19.70
C PRO A 36 9.56 -8.13 18.78
N MET A 37 8.78 -9.19 18.61
CA MET A 37 9.12 -10.31 17.71
C MET A 37 8.81 -9.95 16.26
N ALA A 38 7.68 -9.28 16.02
CA ALA A 38 7.29 -8.82 14.69
C ALA A 38 8.35 -7.89 14.10
N LEU A 39 8.87 -6.94 14.87
CA LEU A 39 9.91 -5.99 14.45
C LEU A 39 11.26 -6.64 14.14
N ARG A 40 11.51 -7.87 14.62
CA ARG A 40 12.73 -8.65 14.34
C ARG A 40 12.52 -9.72 13.28
N HIS A 41 11.31 -9.91 12.81
CA HIS A 41 11.04 -10.95 11.82
C HIS A 41 11.80 -10.66 10.50
N PRO A 42 12.53 -11.65 9.92
CA PRO A 42 13.42 -11.42 8.78
C PRO A 42 12.69 -10.79 7.57
N GLN A 43 11.46 -11.19 7.29
CA GLN A 43 10.67 -10.60 6.21
C GLN A 43 10.38 -9.12 6.46
N PHE A 44 9.93 -8.76 7.66
CA PHE A 44 9.68 -7.37 8.01
C PHE A 44 10.94 -6.51 7.89
N VAL A 45 12.05 -6.98 8.46
CA VAL A 45 13.35 -6.28 8.40
C VAL A 45 13.81 -6.09 6.96
N ARG A 46 13.70 -7.13 6.12
CA ARG A 46 14.04 -7.06 4.70
C ARG A 46 13.21 -5.99 3.97
N ASP A 47 11.91 -5.99 4.18
CA ASP A 47 10.99 -5.09 3.45
C ASP A 47 11.13 -3.64 3.96
N VAL A 48 11.40 -3.43 5.26
CA VAL A 48 11.77 -2.13 5.81
C VAL A 48 13.08 -1.62 5.20
N ASN A 49 14.11 -2.48 5.12
CA ASN A 49 15.40 -2.11 4.54
C ASN A 49 15.26 -1.77 3.03
N ALA A 50 14.45 -2.53 2.30
CA ALA A 50 14.17 -2.27 0.90
C ALA A 50 13.48 -0.91 0.70
N PHE A 51 12.44 -0.64 1.49
CA PHE A 51 11.72 0.63 1.48
C PHE A 51 12.61 1.82 1.85
N ALA A 52 13.40 1.67 2.93
CA ALA A 52 14.36 2.69 3.36
C ALA A 52 15.44 2.98 2.30
N THR A 53 15.91 1.93 1.61
CA THR A 53 16.86 2.07 0.51
C THR A 53 16.27 2.89 -0.63
N ASP A 54 15.03 2.62 -1.01
CA ASP A 54 14.35 3.38 -2.06
C ASP A 54 14.10 4.84 -1.63
N LEU A 55 13.72 5.08 -0.37
CA LEU A 55 13.61 6.44 0.19
C LEU A 55 14.94 7.21 0.14
N ARG A 56 16.04 6.60 0.56
CA ARG A 56 17.36 7.25 0.55
C ARG A 56 17.84 7.60 -0.87
N ARG A 57 17.48 6.80 -1.85
CA ARG A 57 17.80 7.08 -3.27
C ARG A 57 17.14 8.34 -3.81
N THR A 58 16.09 8.84 -3.18
CA THR A 58 15.51 10.13 -3.56
C THR A 58 16.43 11.31 -3.24
N GLY A 59 17.40 11.13 -2.35
CA GLY A 59 18.36 12.18 -1.93
C GLY A 59 17.77 13.24 -0.97
N ASN A 60 16.50 13.13 -0.61
CA ASN A 60 15.79 14.17 0.15
C ASN A 60 15.61 13.83 1.64
N LEU A 61 16.16 12.70 2.10
CA LEU A 61 15.97 12.22 3.47
C LEU A 61 17.28 11.78 4.12
N GLU A 62 17.48 12.20 5.37
CA GLU A 62 18.52 11.63 6.25
C GLU A 62 18.22 10.16 6.56
N GLN A 63 19.28 9.38 6.76
CA GLN A 63 19.20 7.94 6.97
C GLN A 63 18.24 7.57 8.11
N GLY A 64 18.43 8.16 9.29
CA GLY A 64 17.61 7.82 10.47
C GLY A 64 16.11 8.10 10.26
N ARG A 65 15.80 9.19 9.57
CA ARG A 65 14.40 9.52 9.25
C ARG A 65 13.84 8.58 8.17
N ALA A 66 14.64 8.24 7.15
CA ALA A 66 14.24 7.27 6.13
C ALA A 66 13.91 5.91 6.75
N ASP A 67 14.72 5.43 7.69
CA ASP A 67 14.53 4.16 8.39
C ASP A 67 13.26 4.19 9.28
N SER A 68 13.01 5.32 9.96
CA SER A 68 11.81 5.51 10.76
C SER A 68 10.54 5.50 9.90
N ILE A 69 10.53 6.28 8.81
CA ILE A 69 9.41 6.33 7.85
C ILE A 69 9.16 4.94 7.25
N ALA A 70 10.22 4.25 6.81
CA ALA A 70 10.10 2.92 6.21
C ALA A 70 9.46 1.91 7.17
N ARG A 71 9.88 1.90 8.43
CA ARG A 71 9.32 1.01 9.46
C ARG A 71 7.82 1.22 9.65
N VAL A 72 7.39 2.47 9.76
CA VAL A 72 5.98 2.81 9.91
C VAL A 72 5.20 2.51 8.64
N ALA A 73 5.71 2.93 7.47
CA ALA A 73 5.05 2.74 6.19
C ALA A 73 4.82 1.25 5.89
N VAL A 74 5.85 0.42 6.06
CA VAL A 74 5.74 -1.04 5.85
C VAL A 74 4.77 -1.65 6.84
N ARG A 75 4.87 -1.33 8.14
CA ARG A 75 3.94 -1.84 9.16
C ARG A 75 2.48 -1.51 8.83
N GLU A 76 2.19 -0.24 8.56
CA GLU A 76 0.82 0.21 8.27
C GLU A 76 0.30 -0.36 6.94
N ALA A 77 1.16 -0.46 5.92
CA ALA A 77 0.83 -1.06 4.65
C ALA A 77 0.35 -2.51 4.81
N TYR A 78 1.12 -3.32 5.51
CA TYR A 78 0.77 -4.72 5.77
C TYR A 78 -0.50 -4.87 6.61
N HIS A 79 -0.63 -4.13 7.72
CA HIS A 79 -1.83 -4.17 8.56
C HIS A 79 -3.11 -3.85 7.78
N ARG A 80 -2.99 -2.98 6.78
CA ARG A 80 -4.14 -2.58 5.96
C ARG A 80 -4.22 -3.29 4.62
N ARG A 81 -3.32 -4.24 4.36
CA ARG A 81 -3.23 -4.94 3.08
C ARG A 81 -3.13 -3.97 1.90
N ILE A 82 -2.23 -3.01 2.02
CA ILE A 82 -1.83 -2.06 0.98
C ILE A 82 -0.40 -2.38 0.58
N PRO A 83 -0.04 -2.41 -0.72
CA PRO A 83 1.35 -2.60 -1.14
C PRO A 83 2.26 -1.51 -0.57
N PRO A 84 3.38 -1.82 0.09
CA PRO A 84 4.33 -0.80 0.53
C PRO A 84 4.81 0.10 -0.61
N ALA A 85 5.03 -0.45 -1.79
CA ALA A 85 5.40 0.32 -2.98
C ALA A 85 4.35 1.37 -3.38
N LEU A 86 3.06 1.07 -3.19
CA LEU A 86 1.99 2.03 -3.43
C LEU A 86 2.04 3.19 -2.42
N VAL A 87 2.35 2.90 -1.16
CA VAL A 87 2.53 3.94 -0.13
C VAL A 87 3.68 4.86 -0.51
N LEU A 88 4.82 4.30 -0.96
CA LEU A 88 5.96 5.09 -1.44
C LEU A 88 5.58 5.98 -2.63
N GLY A 89 4.91 5.42 -3.64
CA GLY A 89 4.48 6.18 -4.82
C GLY A 89 3.54 7.33 -4.47
N VAL A 90 2.60 7.13 -3.55
CA VAL A 90 1.72 8.21 -3.06
C VAL A 90 2.51 9.25 -2.29
N MET A 91 3.40 8.86 -1.37
CA MET A 91 4.26 9.80 -0.63
C MET A 91 5.04 10.70 -1.58
N LEU A 92 5.67 10.15 -2.61
CA LEU A 92 6.45 10.90 -3.60
C LEU A 92 5.56 11.81 -4.45
N THR A 93 4.32 11.40 -4.73
CA THR A 93 3.38 12.23 -5.48
C THR A 93 2.88 13.42 -4.67
N GLU A 94 2.69 13.23 -3.36
CA GLU A 94 2.14 14.23 -2.45
C GLU A 94 3.21 15.19 -1.89
N ASN A 95 4.42 14.66 -1.61
CA ASN A 95 5.48 15.42 -0.94
C ASN A 95 6.85 14.81 -1.24
N ASP A 96 7.35 14.98 -2.44
CA ASP A 96 8.65 14.44 -2.92
C ASP A 96 9.85 14.97 -2.12
N GLN A 97 9.72 16.12 -1.46
CA GLN A 97 10.72 16.71 -0.58
C GLN A 97 10.63 16.22 0.88
N PHE A 98 9.67 15.38 1.19
CA PHE A 98 9.41 14.81 2.55
C PHE A 98 9.36 15.88 3.66
N LYS A 99 8.85 17.07 3.37
CA LYS A 99 8.72 18.15 4.35
C LYS A 99 7.64 17.81 5.38
N ARG A 100 8.01 17.73 6.69
CA ARG A 100 7.06 17.47 7.79
C ARG A 100 5.93 18.49 7.85
N ASN A 101 6.26 19.75 7.63
CA ASN A 101 5.33 20.86 7.69
C ASN A 101 4.72 21.20 6.32
N ALA A 102 4.84 20.30 5.33
CA ALA A 102 4.20 20.52 4.05
C ALA A 102 2.71 20.77 4.24
N ARG A 103 2.22 21.86 3.65
CA ARG A 103 0.80 22.22 3.67
C ARG A 103 0.41 22.73 2.29
N SER A 104 -0.62 22.13 1.71
CA SER A 104 -1.17 22.60 0.45
C SER A 104 -2.02 23.86 0.63
N LYS A 105 -2.33 24.54 -0.48
CA LYS A 105 -3.22 25.71 -0.50
C LYS A 105 -4.62 25.39 0.05
N VAL A 106 -5.06 24.15 -0.07
CA VAL A 106 -6.38 23.71 0.44
C VAL A 106 -6.29 23.12 1.85
N GLY A 107 -5.12 23.09 2.46
CA GLY A 107 -4.92 22.69 3.85
C GLY A 107 -4.56 21.23 4.08
N ALA A 108 -4.23 20.46 3.04
CA ALA A 108 -3.67 19.12 3.21
C ALA A 108 -2.29 19.18 3.87
N MET A 109 -1.92 18.17 4.69
CA MET A 109 -0.74 18.23 5.56
C MET A 109 0.13 16.97 5.49
N GLY A 110 1.44 17.17 5.59
CA GLY A 110 2.44 16.16 5.88
C GLY A 110 2.84 15.29 4.69
N LEU A 111 3.42 14.13 4.97
CA LEU A 111 3.99 13.22 3.96
C LEU A 111 2.97 12.71 2.95
N MET A 112 1.76 12.42 3.42
CA MET A 112 0.67 11.85 2.64
C MET A 112 -0.41 12.88 2.32
N GLN A 113 -0.15 14.18 2.53
CA GLN A 113 -1.07 15.30 2.28
C GLN A 113 -2.51 15.02 2.76
N VAL A 114 -2.63 14.65 4.04
CA VAL A 114 -3.92 14.35 4.68
C VAL A 114 -4.72 15.64 4.89
N MET A 115 -6.02 15.63 4.54
CA MET A 115 -6.95 16.74 4.80
C MET A 115 -7.50 16.69 6.23
N PRO A 116 -7.04 17.56 7.18
CA PRO A 116 -7.44 17.47 8.59
C PRO A 116 -8.94 17.63 8.77
N ARG A 117 -9.55 18.60 8.11
CA ARG A 117 -10.99 18.89 8.23
C ARG A 117 -11.89 17.72 7.83
N VAL A 118 -11.40 16.83 6.96
CA VAL A 118 -12.17 15.68 6.47
C VAL A 118 -11.99 14.46 7.37
N TRP A 119 -10.75 14.18 7.77
CA TRP A 119 -10.41 12.91 8.38
C TRP A 119 -10.20 12.95 9.88
N MET A 120 -9.72 14.09 10.42
CA MET A 120 -9.39 14.19 11.83
C MET A 120 -10.60 14.12 12.78
N PRO A 121 -11.81 14.60 12.46
CA PRO A 121 -12.95 14.46 13.35
C PRO A 121 -13.22 13.01 13.73
N ASN A 122 -13.16 12.10 12.76
CA ASN A 122 -13.46 10.68 12.96
C ASN A 122 -12.25 9.84 13.36
N LEU A 123 -11.06 10.17 12.85
CA LEU A 123 -9.87 9.36 13.04
C LEU A 123 -8.93 9.88 14.14
N GLY A 124 -9.07 11.14 14.53
CA GLY A 124 -8.23 11.75 15.57
C GLY A 124 -8.20 11.01 16.91
N PRO A 125 -9.34 10.51 17.41
CA PRO A 125 -9.36 9.70 18.63
C PRO A 125 -8.61 8.37 18.52
N ILE A 126 -8.46 7.84 17.29
CA ILE A 126 -7.89 6.50 17.03
C ILE A 126 -6.45 6.59 16.56
N LEU A 127 -6.15 7.51 15.64
CA LEU A 127 -4.86 7.58 14.96
C LEU A 127 -3.95 8.71 15.47
N GLY A 128 -4.46 9.57 16.36
CA GLY A 128 -3.75 10.75 16.85
C GLY A 128 -4.15 12.03 16.08
N ARG A 129 -3.73 13.19 16.60
CA ARG A 129 -4.12 14.51 16.07
C ARG A 129 -2.98 15.31 15.47
N ASN A 130 -1.73 14.84 15.61
CA ASN A 130 -0.56 15.56 15.12
C ASN A 130 -0.18 15.09 13.71
N LEU A 131 -0.80 15.65 12.68
CA LEU A 131 -0.49 15.33 11.28
C LEU A 131 0.89 15.86 10.79
N LYS A 132 1.64 16.58 11.62
CA LYS A 132 3.04 16.94 11.34
C LYS A 132 4.01 15.81 11.74
N ASP A 133 3.55 14.89 12.59
CA ASP A 133 4.28 13.69 12.93
C ASP A 133 4.21 12.69 11.79
N ASP A 134 5.39 12.16 11.39
CA ASP A 134 5.50 11.25 10.24
C ASP A 134 4.69 9.95 10.45
N GLU A 135 4.71 9.38 11.68
CA GLU A 135 3.95 8.17 11.99
C GLU A 135 2.45 8.41 11.89
N THR A 136 1.97 9.44 12.59
CA THR A 136 0.54 9.80 12.56
C THR A 136 0.08 10.05 11.12
N ASN A 137 0.84 10.79 10.35
CA ASN A 137 0.51 11.13 8.96
C ASN A 137 0.44 9.89 8.06
N LEU A 138 1.41 8.97 8.17
CA LEU A 138 1.41 7.70 7.45
C LEU A 138 0.22 6.81 7.83
N ARG A 139 -0.11 6.71 9.12
CA ARG A 139 -1.28 5.95 9.59
C ARG A 139 -2.57 6.44 8.95
N TYR A 140 -2.75 7.76 8.86
CA TYR A 140 -3.88 8.36 8.16
C TYR A 140 -3.85 8.06 6.66
N GLY A 141 -2.74 8.34 6.00
CA GLY A 141 -2.63 8.19 4.55
C GLY A 141 -2.91 6.75 4.09
N VAL A 142 -2.32 5.76 4.78
CA VAL A 142 -2.55 4.34 4.45
C VAL A 142 -3.99 3.92 4.78
N TYR A 143 -4.57 4.43 5.87
CA TYR A 143 -5.98 4.21 6.17
C TYR A 143 -6.89 4.75 5.05
N ILE A 144 -6.63 5.96 4.58
CA ILE A 144 -7.42 6.60 3.51
C ILE A 144 -7.31 5.82 2.20
N LEU A 145 -6.11 5.39 1.83
CA LEU A 145 -5.92 4.50 0.67
C LEU A 145 -6.77 3.23 0.80
N LYS A 146 -6.69 2.57 1.96
CA LYS A 146 -7.49 1.37 2.23
C LYS A 146 -8.99 1.64 2.18
N HIS A 147 -9.44 2.75 2.76
CA HIS A 147 -10.85 3.14 2.74
C HIS A 147 -11.39 3.25 1.31
N PHE A 148 -10.66 3.91 0.43
CA PHE A 148 -11.09 4.06 -0.95
C PHE A 148 -10.95 2.76 -1.76
N ALA A 149 -9.93 1.96 -1.52
CA ALA A 149 -9.76 0.67 -2.15
C ALA A 149 -10.89 -0.31 -1.81
N LYS A 150 -11.27 -0.40 -0.53
CA LYS A 150 -12.34 -1.28 -0.07
C LYS A 150 -13.67 -0.94 -0.74
N ARG A 151 -13.99 0.34 -0.89
CA ARG A 151 -15.26 0.79 -1.50
C ARG A 151 -15.40 0.46 -2.99
N THR A 152 -14.32 0.03 -3.63
CA THR A 152 -14.29 -0.28 -5.06
C THR A 152 -13.98 -1.74 -5.37
N ALA A 153 -13.50 -2.49 -4.40
CA ALA A 153 -13.02 -3.85 -4.59
C ALA A 153 -14.09 -4.84 -5.07
N ASP A 154 -15.34 -4.61 -4.67
CA ASP A 154 -16.43 -5.52 -4.97
C ASP A 154 -16.96 -5.40 -6.42
N THR A 155 -16.60 -4.33 -7.13
CA THR A 155 -17.19 -3.99 -8.44
C THR A 155 -16.17 -3.94 -9.59
N LEU A 156 -14.89 -3.96 -9.30
CA LEU A 156 -13.83 -3.74 -10.29
C LEU A 156 -12.71 -4.78 -10.20
N ASP A 157 -12.02 -5.00 -11.32
CA ASP A 157 -10.75 -5.73 -11.31
C ASP A 157 -9.63 -4.98 -10.55
N ALA A 158 -8.55 -5.69 -10.23
CA ALA A 158 -7.49 -5.17 -9.37
C ALA A 158 -6.84 -3.87 -9.89
N ALA A 159 -6.64 -3.74 -11.19
CA ALA A 159 -6.03 -2.55 -11.79
C ALA A 159 -6.96 -1.35 -11.69
N ASN A 160 -8.23 -1.54 -11.96
CA ASN A 160 -9.25 -0.50 -11.86
C ASN A 160 -9.54 -0.10 -10.42
N VAL A 161 -9.50 -1.05 -9.46
CA VAL A 161 -9.59 -0.72 -8.03
C VAL A 161 -8.48 0.23 -7.62
N THR A 162 -7.23 -0.07 -7.98
CA THR A 162 -6.09 0.80 -7.67
C THR A 162 -6.26 2.19 -8.29
N LYS A 163 -6.59 2.25 -9.57
CA LYS A 163 -6.81 3.52 -10.29
C LYS A 163 -7.90 4.37 -9.63
N VAL A 164 -9.05 3.79 -9.33
CA VAL A 164 -10.18 4.51 -8.72
C VAL A 164 -9.88 4.93 -7.29
N ALA A 165 -9.19 4.07 -6.51
CA ALA A 165 -8.75 4.43 -5.15
C ALA A 165 -7.82 5.64 -5.17
N LEU A 166 -6.86 5.69 -6.10
CA LEU A 166 -5.94 6.80 -6.28
C LEU A 166 -6.65 8.09 -6.72
N LEU A 167 -7.59 8.01 -7.66
CA LEU A 167 -8.41 9.16 -8.05
C LEU A 167 -9.17 9.73 -6.84
N ARG A 168 -9.80 8.88 -6.04
CA ARG A 168 -10.53 9.31 -4.83
C ARG A 168 -9.60 9.85 -3.76
N TYR A 169 -8.41 9.28 -3.62
CA TYR A 169 -7.40 9.78 -2.69
C TYR A 169 -7.03 11.24 -3.00
N ASN A 170 -6.81 11.55 -4.27
CA ASN A 170 -6.54 12.92 -4.73
C ASN A 170 -7.79 13.85 -4.72
N GLY A 171 -8.93 13.35 -4.23
CA GLY A 171 -10.17 14.15 -4.18
C GLY A 171 -10.90 14.27 -5.50
N CYS A 172 -10.60 13.42 -6.49
CA CYS A 172 -11.31 13.40 -7.76
C CYS A 172 -12.73 12.84 -7.58
N VAL A 173 -13.71 13.71 -7.63
CA VAL A 173 -15.13 13.35 -7.53
C VAL A 173 -15.85 13.58 -8.86
N ARG A 174 -17.00 12.97 -9.05
CA ARG A 174 -17.78 13.12 -10.28
C ARG A 174 -18.03 14.60 -10.59
N GLY A 175 -17.77 15.00 -11.83
CA GLY A 175 -18.03 16.36 -12.32
C GLY A 175 -16.94 17.40 -12.01
N SER A 176 -15.95 17.11 -11.16
CA SER A 176 -14.86 18.03 -10.82
C SER A 176 -13.48 17.56 -11.25
N ASN A 177 -13.40 16.59 -12.16
CA ASN A 177 -12.16 15.98 -12.59
C ASN A 177 -11.40 16.90 -13.56
N THR A 178 -10.43 17.65 -13.06
CA THR A 178 -9.46 18.38 -13.89
C THR A 178 -8.49 17.42 -14.59
N ALA A 179 -7.73 17.94 -15.56
CA ALA A 179 -6.67 17.15 -16.21
C ALA A 179 -5.66 16.61 -15.20
N ASP A 180 -5.26 17.44 -14.23
CA ASP A 180 -4.32 17.06 -13.15
C ASP A 180 -4.90 15.98 -12.25
N CYS A 181 -6.18 16.06 -11.93
CA CYS A 181 -6.88 15.05 -11.16
C CYS A 181 -6.81 13.69 -11.86
N ARG A 182 -7.15 13.65 -13.16
CA ARG A 182 -7.11 12.42 -13.96
C ARG A 182 -5.72 11.84 -14.13
N ALA A 183 -4.68 12.68 -14.13
CA ALA A 183 -3.29 12.27 -14.25
C ALA A 183 -2.69 11.69 -12.95
N TYR A 184 -3.37 11.83 -11.82
CA TYR A 184 -2.83 11.42 -10.51
C TYR A 184 -2.42 9.94 -10.45
N PRO A 185 -3.22 8.96 -10.86
CA PRO A 185 -2.82 7.56 -10.85
C PRO A 185 -1.55 7.29 -11.68
N GLU A 186 -1.40 8.00 -12.79
CA GLU A 186 -0.23 7.90 -13.64
C GLU A 186 1.03 8.50 -13.00
N LYS A 187 0.88 9.61 -12.28
CA LYS A 187 1.98 10.18 -11.47
C LYS A 187 2.46 9.17 -10.42
N VAL A 188 1.53 8.55 -9.68
CA VAL A 188 1.86 7.50 -8.70
C VAL A 188 2.54 6.31 -9.37
N ARG A 189 2.00 5.82 -10.50
CA ARG A 189 2.59 4.72 -11.26
C ARG A 189 4.04 5.01 -11.66
N ARG A 190 4.30 6.20 -12.17
CA ARG A 190 5.65 6.63 -12.55
C ARG A 190 6.58 6.62 -11.33
N HIS A 191 6.19 7.19 -10.20
CA HIS A 191 7.02 7.18 -8.99
C HIS A 191 7.30 5.75 -8.49
N VAL A 192 6.34 4.83 -8.56
CA VAL A 192 6.60 3.43 -8.20
C VAL A 192 7.64 2.82 -9.14
N ASN A 193 7.48 2.96 -10.44
CA ASN A 193 8.41 2.39 -11.42
C ASN A 193 9.83 2.97 -11.30
N GLU A 194 9.95 4.27 -11.02
CA GLU A 194 11.24 4.94 -10.94
C GLU A 194 11.93 4.76 -9.59
N SER A 195 11.16 4.77 -8.49
CA SER A 195 11.71 4.91 -7.13
C SER A 195 11.50 3.69 -6.23
N ALA A 196 10.56 2.79 -6.52
CA ALA A 196 10.28 1.61 -5.69
C ALA A 196 11.02 0.34 -6.14
N ARG A 197 12.20 0.49 -6.71
CA ARG A 197 12.93 -0.62 -7.37
C ARG A 197 13.32 -1.75 -6.42
N THR A 198 13.73 -1.41 -5.21
CA THR A 198 14.17 -2.41 -4.23
C THR A 198 12.98 -3.12 -3.62
N ILE A 199 11.97 -2.38 -3.19
CA ILE A 199 10.77 -2.98 -2.57
C ILE A 199 9.95 -3.80 -3.58
N CYS A 200 9.96 -3.42 -4.85
CA CYS A 200 9.34 -4.18 -5.94
C CYS A 200 10.22 -5.31 -6.48
N SER A 201 11.48 -5.43 -6.06
CA SER A 201 12.44 -6.42 -6.59
C SER A 201 12.57 -6.36 -8.11
N GLY A 202 12.60 -5.14 -8.68
CA GLY A 202 12.72 -4.89 -10.12
C GLY A 202 11.43 -5.09 -10.93
N ARG A 203 10.32 -5.49 -10.31
CA ARG A 203 9.01 -5.64 -10.97
C ARG A 203 8.40 -4.29 -11.29
N ASP A 204 7.58 -4.24 -12.33
CA ASP A 204 6.83 -3.04 -12.69
C ASP A 204 5.67 -2.75 -11.72
N PHE A 205 4.98 -1.63 -11.96
CA PHE A 205 3.84 -1.22 -11.14
C PHE A 205 2.73 -2.28 -11.09
N HIS A 206 2.38 -2.89 -12.23
CA HIS A 206 1.28 -3.84 -12.28
C HIS A 206 1.60 -5.13 -11.52
N GLU A 207 2.84 -5.59 -11.64
CA GLU A 207 3.31 -6.78 -10.93
C GLU A 207 3.50 -6.52 -9.42
N CYS A 208 3.99 -5.32 -9.07
CA CYS A 208 4.30 -4.97 -7.68
C CYS A 208 3.07 -4.51 -6.88
N VAL A 209 2.14 -3.77 -7.52
CA VAL A 209 1.08 -3.05 -6.82
C VAL A 209 -0.31 -3.60 -7.13
N ALA A 210 -0.64 -3.83 -8.41
CA ALA A 210 -2.03 -4.04 -8.81
C ALA A 210 -2.55 -5.47 -8.63
N LEU A 211 -1.71 -6.47 -8.75
CA LEU A 211 -2.20 -7.85 -8.89
C LEU A 211 -2.39 -8.64 -7.58
N PRO A 212 -1.47 -8.69 -6.62
CA PRO A 212 -1.65 -9.66 -5.53
C PRO A 212 -2.46 -9.14 -4.34
N LEU A 213 -2.31 -7.87 -4.00
CA LEU A 213 -2.89 -7.34 -2.77
C LEU A 213 -4.37 -6.97 -2.93
N TRP A 214 -4.73 -6.48 -4.09
CA TRP A 214 -6.11 -6.15 -4.37
C TRP A 214 -6.95 -7.41 -4.64
N ALA A 215 -6.37 -8.42 -5.28
CA ALA A 215 -7.02 -9.73 -5.43
C ALA A 215 -7.29 -10.40 -4.08
N ALA A 216 -6.36 -10.34 -3.13
CA ALA A 216 -6.55 -10.87 -1.78
C ALA A 216 -7.58 -10.09 -0.93
N LEU A 217 -7.95 -8.87 -1.33
CA LEU A 217 -9.05 -8.15 -0.68
C LEU A 217 -10.42 -8.76 -0.99
N ARG A 218 -10.53 -9.53 -2.08
CA ARG A 218 -11.75 -10.24 -2.46
C ARG A 218 -11.93 -11.55 -1.72
N ASP A 219 -10.85 -12.19 -1.28
CA ASP A 219 -10.88 -13.48 -0.57
C ASP A 219 -11.15 -13.34 0.94
N THR A 220 -11.92 -12.35 1.37
CA THR A 220 -12.42 -12.31 2.74
C THR A 220 -13.65 -13.19 2.89
N THR A 221 -13.48 -14.48 2.73
CA THR A 221 -14.37 -15.44 3.43
C THR A 221 -14.09 -15.23 4.92
N PRO A 222 -15.07 -14.84 5.73
CA PRO A 222 -14.86 -14.78 7.18
C PRO A 222 -14.39 -16.18 7.63
N PRO A 223 -13.45 -16.27 8.59
CA PRO A 223 -13.09 -17.56 9.15
C PRO A 223 -14.39 -18.26 9.61
N PRO A 224 -14.50 -19.58 9.43
CA PRO A 224 -15.67 -20.31 9.91
C PRO A 224 -15.85 -20.00 11.39
N ALA A 225 -17.08 -19.65 11.76
CA ALA A 225 -17.42 -19.40 13.15
C ALA A 225 -16.93 -20.59 13.99
N PRO A 226 -16.34 -20.37 15.18
CA PRO A 226 -15.91 -21.43 16.04
C PRO A 226 -17.11 -22.37 16.25
N GLY A 227 -16.96 -23.61 15.81
CA GLY A 227 -18.01 -24.59 15.89
C GLY A 227 -18.48 -24.72 17.35
N ASN A 228 -19.76 -24.52 17.55
CA ASN A 228 -20.44 -24.86 18.77
C ASN A 228 -20.32 -26.40 18.93
N THR A 229 -19.29 -26.85 19.60
CA THR A 229 -19.25 -28.23 20.13
C THR A 229 -20.16 -28.28 21.33
N SER A 230 -21.43 -28.45 21.04
CA SER A 230 -22.40 -28.92 22.04
C SER A 230 -22.00 -30.34 22.43
N ARG A 231 -21.62 -30.52 23.67
CA ARG A 231 -21.74 -31.78 24.42
C ARG A 231 -22.78 -31.57 25.50
#